data_4ca6db3303044b95b14e89c3b2ac591f
#
_entry.id   4ca6db3303044b95b14e89c3b2ac591f
#
_cell.length_a   1.000
_cell.length_b   1.000
_cell.length_c   1.000
_cell.angle_alpha   90.00
_cell.angle_beta   90.00
_cell.angle_gamma   90.00
#
_symmetry.space_group_name_H-M   'P 1'
#
loop_
_entity.id
_entity.type
_entity.pdbx_description
1 polymer ?
#
loop_
_entity_poly.entity_id
_entity_poly.type
_entity_poly.pdbx_seq_one_letter_code
_entity_poly.pdbx_strand_id
1 'polypeptide(L)'
;MTTDLTLPEPRSDAGSDPAVAAGSDGPTADAFAERLFGSALGAIDVLSAYLGDRLGWYRSLATDGPATPAELAARTSCDRRYAREWLEQQAVSGVLTVEGADGPEGERRYALPPGPAEVLTDPASLNYLAPIARMFAAPSIQLPALLDAYRRGGGVSWDQLGDDARESQADMNRPWYEQKLAAALAAVPDLHARLSRPGARVLDVGCGHGWSTIALAQAYPEAVLEGVDVDAPSMDSARTNAAAAGVDGRVSFRTADAAGLAGGPASAAYDVAFAFECVHDMAQPVSVLTAIHSVLAPDGVLVVMDEAVAEEFTAPGDDVERLMYGFSLFVCLPDGRSSDPSEATGTVMRRSTLEGYARRAGFGGAEVLPTGDFGLWRFYALR
;
A
#
# COMPACT_ATOMS: atom_id res chain seq x y z
N MET A 1 14.76 6.05 19.65
CA MET A 1 15.64 5.40 18.67
C MET A 1 14.71 4.88 17.60
N THR A 2 14.59 5.62 16.54
CA THR A 2 13.75 5.30 15.36
C THR A 2 14.50 4.27 14.54
N THR A 3 14.05 3.02 14.59
CA THR A 3 14.39 2.03 13.57
C THR A 3 13.48 2.29 12.39
N ASP A 4 14.01 2.93 11.36
CA ASP A 4 13.37 2.98 10.04
C ASP A 4 13.11 1.55 9.54
N LEU A 5 12.04 1.37 8.77
CA LEU A 5 11.81 0.19 7.96
C LEU A 5 12.89 0.10 6.87
N THR A 6 14.12 -0.10 7.30
CA THR A 6 15.10 -0.75 6.44
C THR A 6 14.73 -2.22 6.46
N LEU A 7 14.40 -2.77 5.31
CA LEU A 7 14.41 -4.22 5.12
C LEU A 7 15.64 -4.74 5.88
N PRO A 8 15.54 -5.78 6.71
CA PRO A 8 16.67 -6.26 7.48
C PRO A 8 17.85 -6.40 6.52
N GLU A 9 18.99 -5.78 6.84
CA GLU A 9 20.22 -6.03 6.11
C GLU A 9 20.38 -7.54 5.99
N PRO A 10 20.79 -8.07 4.84
CA PRO A 10 20.98 -9.50 4.67
C PRO A 10 21.89 -9.97 5.79
N ARG A 11 21.38 -10.86 6.62
CA ARG A 11 22.10 -11.37 7.80
C ARG A 11 23.47 -11.84 7.36
N SER A 12 24.52 -11.23 7.88
CA SER A 12 25.92 -11.60 7.66
C SER A 12 26.35 -12.89 8.38
N ASP A 13 25.39 -13.65 8.93
CA ASP A 13 25.54 -14.98 9.48
C ASP A 13 24.60 -15.97 8.78
N ALA A 14 24.77 -16.06 7.46
CA ALA A 14 24.41 -17.28 6.74
C ALA A 14 25.65 -18.15 6.70
N GLY A 15 25.55 -19.30 7.33
CA GLY A 15 26.28 -20.43 6.84
C GLY A 15 26.06 -20.50 5.34
N SER A 16 27.15 -20.44 4.56
CA SER A 16 27.25 -20.46 3.12
C SER A 16 26.00 -20.99 2.43
N ASP A 17 25.14 -20.06 1.97
CA ASP A 17 24.26 -20.33 0.87
C ASP A 17 25.19 -20.71 -0.30
N PRO A 18 25.12 -21.92 -0.86
CA PRO A 18 25.98 -22.26 -1.96
C PRO A 18 25.65 -21.26 -3.07
N ALA A 19 26.55 -20.31 -3.31
CA ALA A 19 26.51 -19.42 -4.46
C ALA A 19 26.02 -20.27 -5.63
N VAL A 20 24.83 -19.97 -6.16
CA VAL A 20 24.34 -20.57 -7.39
C VAL A 20 25.36 -20.16 -8.44
N ALA A 21 26.36 -21.02 -8.64
CA ALA A 21 27.28 -20.89 -9.76
C ALA A 21 26.38 -20.78 -10.99
N ALA A 22 26.67 -19.83 -11.85
CA ALA A 22 26.01 -19.64 -13.13
C ALA A 22 26.31 -20.86 -14.06
N GLY A 23 25.69 -21.99 -13.73
CA GLY A 23 25.60 -23.20 -14.51
C GLY A 23 24.12 -23.41 -14.83
N SER A 24 23.83 -23.85 -16.01
CA SER A 24 22.52 -23.93 -16.68
C SER A 24 21.45 -24.80 -16.02
N ASP A 25 21.70 -25.37 -14.87
CA ASP A 25 20.78 -26.24 -14.16
C ASP A 25 20.20 -25.48 -12.95
N GLY A 26 18.94 -25.11 -13.02
CA GLY A 26 18.17 -24.45 -11.94
C GLY A 26 18.23 -25.21 -10.61
N PRO A 27 17.47 -24.78 -9.57
CA PRO A 27 17.48 -25.42 -8.27
C PRO A 27 17.10 -26.90 -8.37
N THR A 28 17.72 -27.76 -7.56
CA THR A 28 17.33 -29.18 -7.47
C THR A 28 15.86 -29.31 -7.03
N ALA A 29 15.25 -30.47 -7.32
CA ALA A 29 13.87 -30.73 -6.89
C ALA A 29 13.68 -30.59 -5.37
N ASP A 30 14.66 -31.06 -4.58
CA ASP A 30 14.61 -30.97 -3.11
C ASP A 30 14.69 -29.51 -2.64
N ALA A 31 15.64 -28.74 -3.14
CA ALA A 31 15.76 -27.32 -2.81
C ALA A 31 14.52 -26.50 -3.22
N PHE A 32 13.91 -26.83 -4.35
CA PHE A 32 12.67 -26.20 -4.76
C PHE A 32 11.49 -26.59 -3.88
N ALA A 33 11.41 -27.87 -3.47
CA ALA A 33 10.38 -28.36 -2.56
C ALA A 33 10.47 -27.68 -1.18
N GLU A 34 11.68 -27.54 -0.61
CA GLU A 34 11.93 -26.82 0.63
C GLU A 34 11.50 -25.35 0.52
N ARG A 35 11.87 -24.67 -0.56
CA ARG A 35 11.45 -23.27 -0.81
C ARG A 35 9.92 -23.15 -0.90
N LEU A 36 9.26 -24.06 -1.62
CA LEU A 36 7.79 -24.04 -1.77
C LEU A 36 7.10 -24.32 -0.43
N PHE A 37 7.65 -25.23 0.38
CA PHE A 37 7.15 -25.50 1.72
C PHE A 37 7.28 -24.28 2.64
N GLY A 38 8.42 -23.58 2.62
CA GLY A 38 8.59 -22.32 3.34
C GLY A 38 7.59 -21.26 2.92
N SER A 39 7.32 -21.15 1.61
CA SER A 39 6.30 -20.22 1.08
C SER A 39 4.89 -20.60 1.55
N ALA A 40 4.58 -21.89 1.67
CA ALA A 40 3.28 -22.35 2.20
C ALA A 40 3.12 -21.99 3.68
N LEU A 41 4.18 -22.12 4.50
CA LEU A 41 4.17 -21.67 5.90
C LEU A 41 3.94 -20.17 5.99
N GLY A 42 4.63 -19.35 5.18
CA GLY A 42 4.42 -17.90 5.13
C GLY A 42 3.00 -17.51 4.72
N ALA A 43 2.40 -18.23 3.78
CA ALA A 43 1.01 -18.00 3.39
C ALA A 43 0.03 -18.30 4.54
N ILE A 44 0.28 -19.37 5.32
CA ILE A 44 -0.50 -19.68 6.53
C ILE A 44 -0.35 -18.56 7.56
N ASP A 45 0.87 -18.08 7.81
CA ASP A 45 1.12 -17.02 8.78
C ASP A 45 0.41 -15.72 8.41
N VAL A 46 0.45 -15.32 7.14
CA VAL A 46 -0.25 -14.11 6.63
C VAL A 46 -1.77 -14.25 6.79
N LEU A 47 -2.35 -15.41 6.42
CA LEU A 47 -3.80 -15.64 6.57
C LEU A 47 -4.22 -15.75 8.04
N SER A 48 -3.35 -16.27 8.91
CA SER A 48 -3.59 -16.27 10.35
C SER A 48 -3.52 -14.87 10.96
N ALA A 49 -2.63 -14.02 10.45
CA ALA A 49 -2.57 -12.60 10.80
C ALA A 49 -3.85 -11.87 10.38
N TYR A 50 -4.40 -12.15 9.19
CA TYR A 50 -5.69 -11.63 8.75
C TYR A 50 -6.81 -11.94 9.74
N LEU A 51 -6.92 -13.20 10.22
CA LEU A 51 -7.92 -13.57 11.21
C LEU A 51 -7.72 -12.79 12.52
N GLY A 52 -6.48 -12.67 13.00
CA GLY A 52 -6.16 -11.93 14.22
C GLY A 52 -6.49 -10.45 14.15
N ASP A 53 -6.23 -9.82 13.00
CA ASP A 53 -6.55 -8.42 12.74
C ASP A 53 -8.06 -8.19 12.64
N ARG A 54 -8.77 -8.94 11.80
CA ARG A 54 -10.21 -8.78 11.56
C ARG A 54 -11.07 -9.12 12.78
N LEU A 55 -10.65 -10.10 13.58
CA LEU A 55 -11.35 -10.47 14.82
C LEU A 55 -10.94 -9.60 16.02
N GLY A 56 -10.00 -8.67 15.85
CA GLY A 56 -9.51 -7.80 16.91
C GLY A 56 -8.70 -8.51 17.99
N TRP A 57 -8.21 -9.71 17.72
CA TRP A 57 -7.51 -10.54 18.69
C TRP A 57 -6.17 -9.97 19.10
N TYR A 58 -5.38 -9.46 18.14
CA TYR A 58 -4.13 -8.77 18.46
C TYR A 58 -4.37 -7.50 19.29
N ARG A 59 -5.37 -6.70 18.94
CA ARG A 59 -5.72 -5.48 19.70
C ARG A 59 -6.14 -5.80 21.11
N SER A 60 -6.96 -6.84 21.31
CA SER A 60 -7.34 -7.26 22.67
C SER A 60 -6.14 -7.73 23.49
N LEU A 61 -5.22 -8.51 22.90
CA LEU A 61 -4.00 -8.93 23.58
C LEU A 61 -3.07 -7.75 23.90
N ALA A 62 -2.98 -6.76 23.05
CA ALA A 62 -2.16 -5.56 23.26
C ALA A 62 -2.76 -4.63 24.32
N THR A 63 -4.08 -4.42 24.30
CA THR A 63 -4.77 -3.45 25.16
C THR A 63 -5.14 -4.03 26.52
N ASP A 64 -5.71 -5.26 26.51
CA ASP A 64 -6.29 -5.89 27.71
C ASP A 64 -5.32 -6.89 28.35
N GLY A 65 -4.14 -7.08 27.76
CA GLY A 65 -3.08 -7.97 28.23
C GLY A 65 -3.31 -9.46 27.93
N PRO A 66 -2.43 -10.32 28.45
CA PRO A 66 -2.45 -11.77 28.21
C PRO A 66 -3.80 -12.40 28.48
N ALA A 67 -4.16 -13.41 27.70
CA ALA A 67 -5.46 -14.07 27.79
C ALA A 67 -5.37 -15.60 27.66
N THR A 68 -6.26 -16.29 28.36
CA THR A 68 -6.62 -17.67 28.03
C THR A 68 -7.55 -17.69 26.81
N PRO A 69 -7.76 -18.85 26.15
CA PRO A 69 -8.73 -18.97 25.06
C PRO A 69 -10.15 -18.52 25.42
N ALA A 70 -10.57 -18.79 26.65
CA ALA A 70 -11.89 -18.40 27.12
C ALA A 70 -12.01 -16.88 27.34
N GLU A 71 -10.96 -16.23 27.87
CA GLU A 71 -10.92 -14.79 28.08
C GLU A 71 -10.88 -14.05 26.74
N LEU A 72 -10.02 -14.46 25.78
CA LEU A 72 -9.96 -13.84 24.47
C LEU A 72 -11.30 -13.96 23.73
N ALA A 73 -11.89 -15.13 23.70
CA ALA A 73 -13.19 -15.36 23.08
C ALA A 73 -14.29 -14.48 23.69
N ALA A 74 -14.30 -14.35 25.03
CA ALA A 74 -15.25 -13.48 25.72
C ALA A 74 -15.04 -11.98 25.43
N ARG A 75 -13.78 -11.51 25.41
CA ARG A 75 -13.43 -10.11 25.11
C ARG A 75 -13.85 -9.70 23.70
N THR A 76 -13.77 -10.63 22.74
CA THR A 76 -13.96 -10.35 21.31
C THR A 76 -15.27 -10.92 20.74
N SER A 77 -16.12 -11.51 21.58
CA SER A 77 -17.39 -12.16 21.19
C SER A 77 -17.19 -13.25 20.11
N CYS A 78 -16.10 -14.00 20.19
CA CYS A 78 -15.74 -15.07 19.29
C CYS A 78 -15.95 -16.46 19.91
N ASP A 79 -15.85 -17.51 19.08
CA ASP A 79 -15.92 -18.88 19.54
C ASP A 79 -14.63 -19.30 20.28
N ARG A 80 -14.77 -19.93 21.44
CA ARG A 80 -13.66 -20.36 22.30
C ARG A 80 -12.76 -21.40 21.63
N ARG A 81 -13.32 -22.32 20.83
CA ARG A 81 -12.53 -23.38 20.20
C ARG A 81 -11.62 -22.80 19.11
N TYR A 82 -12.17 -21.87 18.29
CA TYR A 82 -11.37 -21.16 17.28
C TYR A 82 -10.34 -20.22 17.91
N ALA A 83 -10.68 -19.51 18.98
CA ALA A 83 -9.72 -18.69 19.71
C ALA A 83 -8.54 -19.52 20.24
N ARG A 84 -8.80 -20.74 20.77
CA ARG A 84 -7.74 -21.65 21.21
C ARG A 84 -6.83 -22.06 20.06
N GLU A 85 -7.40 -22.51 18.93
CA GLU A 85 -6.63 -22.97 17.78
C GLU A 85 -5.71 -21.87 17.26
N TRP A 86 -6.24 -20.66 17.14
CA TRP A 86 -5.48 -19.51 16.66
C TRP A 86 -4.37 -19.11 17.63
N LEU A 87 -4.65 -19.05 18.94
CA LEU A 87 -3.63 -18.75 19.96
C LEU A 87 -2.49 -19.76 19.95
N GLU A 88 -2.81 -21.04 19.86
CA GLU A 88 -1.83 -22.12 19.79
C GLU A 88 -1.00 -22.02 18.49
N GLN A 89 -1.63 -21.78 17.34
CA GLN A 89 -0.93 -21.58 16.06
C GLN A 89 0.00 -20.36 16.12
N GLN A 90 -0.46 -19.22 16.65
CA GLN A 90 0.36 -18.01 16.76
C GLN A 90 1.54 -18.20 17.73
N ALA A 91 1.38 -18.98 18.76
CA ALA A 91 2.47 -19.34 19.68
C ALA A 91 3.49 -20.27 19.01
N VAL A 92 3.02 -21.26 18.24
CA VAL A 92 3.90 -22.18 17.48
C VAL A 92 4.67 -21.44 16.39
N SER A 93 4.06 -20.44 15.73
CA SER A 93 4.72 -19.56 14.76
C SER A 93 5.63 -18.50 15.41
N GLY A 94 5.69 -18.43 16.76
CA GLY A 94 6.57 -17.50 17.46
C GLY A 94 6.07 -16.03 17.51
N VAL A 95 4.82 -15.77 17.12
CA VAL A 95 4.21 -14.44 17.21
C VAL A 95 3.78 -14.12 18.64
N LEU A 96 3.23 -15.11 19.35
CA LEU A 96 2.82 -15.00 20.75
C LEU A 96 3.77 -15.76 21.67
N THR A 97 3.92 -15.29 22.90
CA THR A 97 4.50 -16.05 23.99
C THR A 97 3.41 -16.75 24.79
N VAL A 98 3.75 -17.86 25.46
CA VAL A 98 2.82 -18.63 26.26
C VAL A 98 3.36 -18.86 27.68
N GLU A 99 2.52 -18.59 28.68
CA GLU A 99 2.76 -18.93 30.09
C GLU A 99 1.96 -20.18 30.46
N GLY A 100 2.57 -21.06 31.25
CA GLY A 100 1.94 -22.29 31.65
C GLY A 100 1.82 -23.35 30.53
N ALA A 101 2.82 -23.38 29.62
CA ALA A 101 2.83 -24.29 28.46
C ALA A 101 2.61 -25.78 28.85
N ASP A 102 3.13 -26.19 29.99
CA ASP A 102 2.98 -27.57 30.52
C ASP A 102 1.64 -27.83 31.27
N GLY A 103 0.84 -26.74 31.43
CA GLY A 103 -0.45 -26.82 32.13
C GLY A 103 -1.59 -27.29 31.21
N PRO A 104 -2.81 -27.42 31.80
CA PRO A 104 -4.01 -27.77 31.03
C PRO A 104 -4.24 -26.81 29.89
N GLU A 105 -4.66 -27.32 28.73
CA GLU A 105 -4.86 -26.53 27.49
C GLU A 105 -5.72 -25.28 27.68
N GLY A 106 -6.73 -25.32 28.53
CA GLY A 106 -7.66 -24.20 28.78
C GLY A 106 -7.13 -23.13 29.73
N GLU A 107 -6.00 -23.35 30.39
CA GLU A 107 -5.41 -22.48 31.42
C GLU A 107 -4.15 -21.74 30.92
N ARG A 108 -3.58 -22.14 29.78
CA ARG A 108 -2.44 -21.46 29.13
C ARG A 108 -2.80 -20.01 28.83
N ARG A 109 -1.91 -19.09 29.18
CA ARG A 109 -2.08 -17.65 28.89
C ARG A 109 -1.14 -17.26 27.77
N TYR A 110 -1.68 -16.55 26.80
CA TYR A 110 -0.97 -16.11 25.62
C TYR A 110 -0.80 -14.59 25.66
N ALA A 111 0.40 -14.12 25.38
CA ALA A 111 0.74 -12.71 25.38
C ALA A 111 1.32 -12.28 24.02
N LEU A 112 0.97 -11.09 23.60
CA LEU A 112 1.55 -10.45 22.42
C LEU A 112 2.77 -9.64 22.86
N PRO A 113 4.00 -10.01 22.44
CA PRO A 113 5.21 -9.26 22.78
C PRO A 113 5.22 -7.84 22.16
N PRO A 114 5.99 -6.89 22.72
CA PRO A 114 6.01 -5.50 22.24
C PRO A 114 6.34 -5.32 20.75
N GLY A 115 7.31 -6.07 20.21
CA GLY A 115 7.67 -5.97 18.80
C GLY A 115 6.51 -6.38 17.87
N PRO A 116 5.98 -7.63 17.98
CA PRO A 116 4.76 -8.00 17.26
C PRO A 116 3.56 -7.09 17.53
N ALA A 117 3.40 -6.54 18.75
CA ALA A 117 2.32 -5.61 19.06
C ALA A 117 2.43 -4.32 18.23
N GLU A 118 3.62 -3.71 18.14
CA GLU A 118 3.86 -2.55 17.28
C GLU A 118 3.46 -2.84 15.82
N VAL A 119 4.00 -3.92 15.25
CA VAL A 119 3.79 -4.29 13.85
C VAL A 119 2.32 -4.61 13.53
N LEU A 120 1.60 -5.20 14.48
CA LEU A 120 0.25 -5.73 14.23
C LEU A 120 -0.88 -4.85 14.78
N THR A 121 -0.58 -3.84 15.62
CA THR A 121 -1.65 -3.08 16.29
C THR A 121 -1.44 -1.57 16.35
N ASP A 122 -0.27 -1.05 16.00
CA ASP A 122 0.00 0.39 16.05
C ASP A 122 -0.09 1.05 14.66
N PRO A 123 -1.24 1.64 14.28
CA PRO A 123 -1.41 2.27 12.98
C PRO A 123 -0.60 3.56 12.80
N ALA A 124 0.07 4.05 13.84
CA ALA A 124 0.98 5.20 13.76
C ALA A 124 2.43 4.77 13.52
N SER A 125 2.79 3.51 13.70
CA SER A 125 4.15 3.03 13.45
C SER A 125 4.44 2.91 11.97
N LEU A 126 5.65 3.29 11.53
CA LEU A 126 6.15 2.99 10.17
C LEU A 126 6.35 1.48 9.96
N ASN A 127 6.39 0.69 11.04
CA ASN A 127 6.45 -0.77 11.00
C ASN A 127 5.07 -1.44 10.95
N TYR A 128 3.97 -0.67 10.90
CA TYR A 128 2.62 -1.22 10.88
C TYR A 128 2.36 -2.01 9.61
N LEU A 129 2.22 -3.32 9.74
CA LEU A 129 2.14 -4.23 8.61
C LEU A 129 0.94 -5.18 8.66
N ALA A 130 0.08 -5.11 9.70
CA ALA A 130 -1.14 -5.91 9.74
C ALA A 130 -2.02 -5.76 8.49
N PRO A 131 -2.13 -4.57 7.86
CA PRO A 131 -2.94 -4.39 6.66
C PRO A 131 -2.52 -5.24 5.47
N ILE A 132 -1.24 -5.63 5.36
CA ILE A 132 -0.78 -6.48 4.25
C ILE A 132 -1.53 -7.82 4.21
N ALA A 133 -1.93 -8.34 5.37
CA ALA A 133 -2.70 -9.58 5.45
C ALA A 133 -4.09 -9.44 4.80
N ARG A 134 -4.72 -8.27 4.92
CA ARG A 134 -5.97 -7.93 4.23
C ARG A 134 -5.75 -7.83 2.72
N MET A 135 -4.63 -7.24 2.28
CA MET A 135 -4.27 -7.13 0.85
C MET A 135 -4.05 -8.50 0.20
N PHE A 136 -3.58 -9.50 0.94
CA PHE A 136 -3.49 -10.88 0.42
C PHE A 136 -4.82 -11.64 0.50
N ALA A 137 -5.67 -11.34 1.47
CA ALA A 137 -6.99 -11.98 1.59
C ALA A 137 -7.94 -11.54 0.48
N ALA A 138 -7.97 -10.25 0.13
CA ALA A 138 -8.85 -9.69 -0.88
C ALA A 138 -8.78 -10.41 -2.25
N PRO A 139 -7.63 -10.53 -2.92
CA PRO A 139 -7.53 -11.23 -4.19
C PRO A 139 -7.68 -12.75 -4.03
N SER A 140 -7.43 -13.32 -2.85
CA SER A 140 -7.62 -14.76 -2.61
C SER A 140 -9.09 -15.18 -2.79
N ILE A 141 -10.03 -14.32 -2.43
CA ILE A 141 -11.46 -14.54 -2.66
C ILE A 141 -11.79 -14.50 -4.16
N GLN A 142 -11.03 -13.73 -4.94
CA GLN A 142 -11.23 -13.52 -6.37
C GLN A 142 -10.45 -14.51 -7.27
N LEU A 143 -9.77 -15.50 -6.72
CA LEU A 143 -8.98 -16.46 -7.50
C LEU A 143 -9.76 -17.11 -8.67
N PRO A 144 -11.06 -17.47 -8.55
CA PRO A 144 -11.82 -17.96 -9.70
C PRO A 144 -11.95 -16.93 -10.83
N ALA A 145 -12.23 -15.67 -10.50
CA ALA A 145 -12.33 -14.57 -11.47
C ALA A 145 -10.96 -14.25 -12.11
N LEU A 146 -9.89 -14.25 -11.30
CA LEU A 146 -8.53 -14.11 -11.80
C LEU A 146 -8.15 -15.20 -12.80
N LEU A 147 -8.44 -16.47 -12.50
CA LEU A 147 -8.20 -17.58 -13.43
C LEU A 147 -8.94 -17.41 -14.77
N ASP A 148 -10.15 -16.89 -14.74
CA ASP A 148 -10.91 -16.58 -15.96
C ASP A 148 -10.30 -15.40 -16.72
N ALA A 149 -9.90 -14.33 -16.05
CA ALA A 149 -9.20 -13.19 -16.64
C ALA A 149 -7.88 -13.62 -17.30
N TYR A 150 -7.09 -14.45 -16.63
CA TYR A 150 -5.85 -14.99 -17.21
C TYR A 150 -6.04 -15.86 -18.44
N ARG A 151 -7.21 -16.55 -18.58
CA ARG A 151 -7.50 -17.39 -19.73
C ARG A 151 -8.11 -16.64 -20.91
N ARG A 152 -8.93 -15.64 -20.63
CA ARG A 152 -9.81 -15.01 -21.64
C ARG A 152 -9.52 -13.54 -21.89
N GLY A 153 -8.67 -12.92 -21.07
CA GLY A 153 -8.52 -11.46 -20.98
C GLY A 153 -9.56 -10.84 -20.05
N GLY A 154 -9.55 -9.52 -19.97
CA GLY A 154 -10.30 -8.78 -18.95
C GLY A 154 -9.53 -8.69 -17.64
N GLY A 155 -10.21 -8.41 -16.54
CA GLY A 155 -9.58 -8.19 -15.23
C GLY A 155 -10.50 -8.48 -14.05
N VAL A 156 -10.03 -8.08 -12.87
CA VAL A 156 -10.76 -8.07 -11.60
C VAL A 156 -10.64 -6.67 -11.06
N SER A 157 -11.74 -5.93 -10.96
CA SER A 157 -11.73 -4.53 -10.58
C SER A 157 -11.45 -4.32 -9.09
N TRP A 158 -10.98 -3.12 -8.74
CA TRP A 158 -10.83 -2.65 -7.37
C TRP A 158 -12.10 -2.83 -6.54
N ASP A 159 -13.26 -2.55 -7.13
CA ASP A 159 -14.55 -2.78 -6.48
C ASP A 159 -14.81 -4.25 -6.11
N GLN A 160 -14.39 -5.19 -6.96
CA GLN A 160 -14.49 -6.62 -6.68
C GLN A 160 -13.52 -7.10 -5.59
N LEU A 161 -12.37 -6.43 -5.41
CA LEU A 161 -11.45 -6.70 -4.31
C LEU A 161 -12.02 -6.26 -2.96
N GLY A 162 -12.88 -5.24 -2.97
CA GLY A 162 -13.71 -4.85 -1.84
C GLY A 162 -12.98 -4.15 -0.69
N ASP A 163 -13.63 -4.12 0.47
CA ASP A 163 -13.19 -3.33 1.62
C ASP A 163 -11.84 -3.76 2.18
N ASP A 164 -11.51 -5.05 2.13
CA ASP A 164 -10.20 -5.53 2.57
C ASP A 164 -9.05 -4.89 1.79
N ALA A 165 -9.20 -4.70 0.48
CA ALA A 165 -8.20 -4.02 -0.34
C ALA A 165 -8.17 -2.52 -0.06
N ARG A 166 -9.33 -1.84 -0.02
CA ARG A 166 -9.46 -0.41 0.26
C ARG A 166 -8.82 -0.01 1.58
N GLU A 167 -9.21 -0.69 2.65
CA GLU A 167 -8.70 -0.43 4.00
C GLU A 167 -7.21 -0.78 4.11
N SER A 168 -6.78 -1.88 3.47
CA SER A 168 -5.38 -2.27 3.48
C SER A 168 -4.48 -1.20 2.87
N GLN A 169 -4.80 -0.75 1.66
CA GLN A 169 -4.01 0.29 0.97
C GLN A 169 -3.96 1.58 1.78
N ALA A 170 -5.11 2.02 2.30
CA ALA A 170 -5.19 3.22 3.10
C ALA A 170 -4.37 3.13 4.40
N ASP A 171 -4.48 2.02 5.12
CA ASP A 171 -3.83 1.84 6.42
C ASP A 171 -2.32 1.61 6.30
N MET A 172 -1.83 0.96 5.22
CA MET A 172 -0.40 0.79 4.98
C MET A 172 0.29 2.13 4.68
N ASN A 173 -0.35 2.99 3.91
CA ASN A 173 0.25 4.24 3.45
C ASN A 173 0.12 5.37 4.48
N ARG A 174 -0.91 5.34 5.32
CA ARG A 174 -1.20 6.40 6.28
C ARG A 174 0.00 6.82 7.11
N PRO A 175 0.74 5.95 7.84
CA PRO A 175 1.86 6.37 8.68
C PRO A 175 2.98 7.04 7.88
N TRP A 176 3.20 6.64 6.64
CA TRP A 176 4.20 7.25 5.75
C TRP A 176 3.78 8.67 5.34
N TYR A 177 2.50 8.88 4.98
CA TYR A 177 2.00 10.20 4.67
C TYR A 177 2.03 11.13 5.90
N GLU A 178 1.59 10.65 7.06
CA GLU A 178 1.55 11.45 8.29
C GLU A 178 2.96 11.84 8.79
N GLN A 179 3.96 10.97 8.67
CA GLN A 179 5.26 11.17 9.29
C GLN A 179 6.37 11.61 8.32
N LYS A 180 6.32 11.19 7.07
CA LYS A 180 7.44 11.37 6.15
C LYS A 180 7.14 12.33 4.99
N LEU A 181 5.88 12.44 4.53
CA LEU A 181 5.54 13.19 3.31
C LEU A 181 5.96 14.65 3.38
N ALA A 182 5.66 15.34 4.48
CA ALA A 182 6.02 16.74 4.64
C ALA A 182 7.54 17.00 4.51
N ALA A 183 8.34 16.14 5.14
CA ALA A 183 9.80 16.23 5.08
C ALA A 183 10.35 15.87 3.69
N ALA A 184 9.79 14.87 3.04
CA ALA A 184 10.15 14.47 1.68
C ALA A 184 9.91 15.61 0.67
N LEU A 185 8.74 16.27 0.75
CA LEU A 185 8.42 17.41 -0.12
C LEU A 185 9.26 18.65 0.20
N ALA A 186 9.59 18.89 1.48
CA ALA A 186 10.45 19.98 1.90
C ALA A 186 11.91 19.82 1.41
N ALA A 187 12.35 18.59 1.15
CA ALA A 187 13.66 18.32 0.55
C ALA A 187 13.75 18.76 -0.93
N VAL A 188 12.63 19.12 -1.56
CA VAL A 188 12.56 19.63 -2.94
C VAL A 188 12.19 21.12 -2.91
N PRO A 189 13.16 22.06 -2.92
CA PRO A 189 12.93 23.48 -2.60
C PRO A 189 11.86 24.17 -3.46
N ASP A 190 11.87 23.93 -4.77
CA ASP A 190 10.90 24.55 -5.69
C ASP A 190 9.47 24.05 -5.43
N LEU A 191 9.31 22.75 -5.14
CA LEU A 191 8.03 22.15 -4.81
C LEU A 191 7.51 22.65 -3.47
N HIS A 192 8.38 22.67 -2.46
CA HIS A 192 8.06 23.21 -1.14
C HIS A 192 7.63 24.69 -1.22
N ALA A 193 8.35 25.51 -1.97
CA ALA A 193 8.01 26.90 -2.15
C ALA A 193 6.65 27.11 -2.81
N ARG A 194 6.29 26.27 -3.79
CA ARG A 194 4.97 26.30 -4.45
C ARG A 194 3.84 25.93 -3.49
N LEU A 195 4.00 24.85 -2.76
CA LEU A 195 3.01 24.36 -1.79
C LEU A 195 2.82 25.31 -0.61
N SER A 196 3.86 26.06 -0.24
CA SER A 196 3.84 27.05 0.86
C SER A 196 3.25 28.42 0.46
N ARG A 197 2.90 28.64 -0.81
CA ARG A 197 2.27 29.91 -1.23
C ARG A 197 0.85 30.03 -0.64
N PRO A 198 0.48 31.21 -0.10
CA PRO A 198 -0.90 31.44 0.34
C PRO A 198 -1.90 31.18 -0.79
N GLY A 199 -2.87 30.32 -0.52
CA GLY A 199 -3.89 29.94 -1.50
C GLY A 199 -3.38 28.99 -2.61
N ALA A 200 -2.23 28.35 -2.44
CA ALA A 200 -1.75 27.33 -3.38
C ALA A 200 -2.85 26.27 -3.62
N ARG A 201 -3.09 25.97 -4.87
CA ARG A 201 -4.14 25.01 -5.27
C ARG A 201 -3.50 23.67 -5.59
N VAL A 202 -3.94 22.64 -4.87
CA VAL A 202 -3.38 21.30 -4.94
C VAL A 202 -4.46 20.30 -5.34
N LEU A 203 -4.16 19.46 -6.32
CA LEU A 203 -4.98 18.35 -6.76
C LEU A 203 -4.32 17.04 -6.31
N ASP A 204 -5.10 16.12 -5.75
CA ASP A 204 -4.66 14.78 -5.38
C ASP A 204 -5.52 13.75 -6.12
N VAL A 205 -4.93 13.09 -7.11
CA VAL A 205 -5.62 12.14 -8.00
C VAL A 205 -5.40 10.71 -7.51
N GLY A 206 -6.48 9.93 -7.40
CA GLY A 206 -6.43 8.60 -6.81
C GLY A 206 -6.21 8.66 -5.29
N CYS A 207 -6.86 9.65 -4.64
CA CYS A 207 -6.60 9.97 -3.23
C CYS A 207 -7.15 8.94 -2.22
N GLY A 208 -7.91 7.94 -2.65
CA GLY A 208 -8.44 6.87 -1.81
C GLY A 208 -9.13 7.39 -0.55
N HIS A 209 -8.74 6.92 0.61
CA HIS A 209 -9.25 7.36 1.92
C HIS A 209 -8.79 8.77 2.34
N GLY A 210 -8.08 9.50 1.48
CA GLY A 210 -7.70 10.90 1.67
C GLY A 210 -6.50 11.15 2.57
N TRP A 211 -5.76 10.13 2.98
CA TRP A 211 -4.64 10.31 3.93
C TRP A 211 -3.51 11.16 3.37
N SER A 212 -3.18 11.03 2.09
CA SER A 212 -2.23 11.90 1.37
C SER A 212 -2.70 13.36 1.35
N THR A 213 -3.96 13.58 0.95
CA THR A 213 -4.58 14.92 0.90
C THR A 213 -4.61 15.57 2.28
N ILE A 214 -4.95 14.81 3.33
CA ILE A 214 -5.00 15.28 4.73
C ILE A 214 -3.58 15.65 5.20
N ALA A 215 -2.59 14.80 4.96
CA ALA A 215 -1.20 15.06 5.34
C ALA A 215 -0.65 16.30 4.63
N LEU A 216 -0.93 16.47 3.34
CA LEU A 216 -0.60 17.69 2.59
C LEU A 216 -1.28 18.92 3.19
N ALA A 217 -2.57 18.82 3.53
CA ALA A 217 -3.30 19.91 4.14
C ALA A 217 -2.73 20.31 5.51
N GLN A 218 -2.29 19.37 6.32
CA GLN A 218 -1.65 19.63 7.61
C GLN A 218 -0.26 20.27 7.44
N ALA A 219 0.52 19.78 6.46
CA ALA A 219 1.86 20.30 6.18
C ALA A 219 1.84 21.72 5.57
N TYR A 220 0.80 22.04 4.79
CA TYR A 220 0.67 23.31 4.07
C TYR A 220 -0.67 24.00 4.41
N PRO A 221 -0.75 24.69 5.57
CA PRO A 221 -2.01 25.15 6.13
C PRO A 221 -2.72 26.24 5.33
N GLU A 222 -2.04 26.92 4.42
CA GLU A 222 -2.62 27.94 3.55
C GLU A 222 -3.02 27.42 2.16
N ALA A 223 -2.74 26.16 1.86
CA ALA A 223 -3.13 25.54 0.60
C ALA A 223 -4.61 25.12 0.61
N VAL A 224 -5.23 25.11 -0.56
CA VAL A 224 -6.57 24.58 -0.83
C VAL A 224 -6.43 23.31 -1.65
N LEU A 225 -7.01 22.22 -1.17
CA LEU A 225 -6.80 20.91 -1.77
C LEU A 225 -8.10 20.31 -2.29
N GLU A 226 -7.99 19.62 -3.42
CA GLU A 226 -9.06 18.78 -3.97
C GLU A 226 -8.52 17.36 -4.16
N GLY A 227 -9.16 16.38 -3.52
CA GLY A 227 -8.95 14.96 -3.76
C GLY A 227 -9.97 14.44 -4.77
N VAL A 228 -9.52 13.64 -5.72
CA VAL A 228 -10.37 13.02 -6.75
C VAL A 228 -10.10 11.53 -6.81
N ASP A 229 -11.16 10.73 -6.76
CA ASP A 229 -11.08 9.28 -6.92
C ASP A 229 -12.34 8.74 -7.57
N VAL A 230 -12.26 7.59 -8.24
CA VAL A 230 -13.41 6.92 -8.85
C VAL A 230 -14.20 6.09 -7.84
N ASP A 231 -13.56 5.66 -6.75
CA ASP A 231 -14.13 4.76 -5.74
C ASP A 231 -14.98 5.53 -4.72
N ALA A 232 -16.30 5.45 -4.87
CA ALA A 232 -17.23 6.18 -3.98
C ALA A 232 -17.11 5.79 -2.51
N PRO A 233 -16.95 4.52 -2.10
CA PRO A 233 -16.74 4.16 -0.69
C PRO A 233 -15.49 4.81 -0.08
N SER A 234 -14.39 4.86 -0.83
CA SER A 234 -13.17 5.56 -0.40
C SER A 234 -13.40 7.05 -0.21
N MET A 235 -14.18 7.69 -1.07
CA MET A 235 -14.52 9.12 -0.96
C MET A 235 -15.35 9.44 0.28
N ASP A 236 -16.23 8.56 0.70
CA ASP A 236 -16.99 8.73 1.95
C ASP A 236 -16.08 8.61 3.17
N SER A 237 -15.12 7.68 3.13
CA SER A 237 -14.08 7.55 4.15
C SER A 237 -13.18 8.79 4.17
N ALA A 238 -12.77 9.32 3.02
CA ALA A 238 -11.92 10.51 2.91
C ALA A 238 -12.56 11.75 3.55
N ARG A 239 -13.86 11.98 3.31
CA ARG A 239 -14.62 13.08 3.93
C ARG A 239 -14.69 12.94 5.45
N THR A 240 -14.94 11.72 5.92
CA THR A 240 -14.96 11.41 7.36
C THR A 240 -13.61 11.66 8.01
N ASN A 241 -12.53 11.20 7.39
CA ASN A 241 -11.16 11.36 7.87
C ASN A 241 -10.74 12.84 7.89
N ALA A 242 -11.07 13.61 6.85
CA ALA A 242 -10.76 15.04 6.79
C ALA A 242 -11.50 15.85 7.88
N ALA A 243 -12.76 15.52 8.13
CA ALA A 243 -13.52 16.14 9.22
C ALA A 243 -12.92 15.80 10.59
N ALA A 244 -12.53 14.53 10.81
CA ALA A 244 -11.87 14.10 12.04
C ALA A 244 -10.49 14.77 12.24
N ALA A 245 -9.77 15.06 11.13
CA ALA A 245 -8.49 15.76 11.14
C ALA A 245 -8.64 17.30 11.22
N GLY A 246 -9.86 17.86 11.14
CA GLY A 246 -10.14 19.29 11.21
C GLY A 246 -9.64 20.09 10.01
N VAL A 247 -9.54 19.47 8.83
CA VAL A 247 -9.07 20.11 7.59
C VAL A 247 -10.17 20.27 6.52
N ASP A 248 -11.39 19.85 6.79
CA ASP A 248 -12.55 19.85 5.89
C ASP A 248 -12.96 21.25 5.39
N GLY A 249 -12.56 22.32 6.09
CA GLY A 249 -12.80 23.70 5.66
C GLY A 249 -11.97 24.14 4.42
N ARG A 250 -10.94 23.39 4.03
CA ARG A 250 -10.04 23.73 2.91
C ARG A 250 -9.63 22.50 2.06
N VAL A 251 -10.20 21.36 2.36
CA VAL A 251 -10.07 20.12 1.60
C VAL A 251 -11.44 19.73 1.06
N SER A 252 -11.52 19.40 -0.21
CA SER A 252 -12.74 18.88 -0.83
C SER A 252 -12.45 17.54 -1.52
N PHE A 253 -13.49 16.67 -1.56
CA PHE A 253 -13.35 15.36 -2.21
C PHE A 253 -14.45 15.15 -3.23
N ARG A 254 -14.08 14.75 -4.45
CA ARG A 254 -14.97 14.54 -5.57
C ARG A 254 -14.83 13.13 -6.13
N THR A 255 -15.94 12.39 -6.14
CA THR A 255 -16.01 11.09 -6.85
C THR A 255 -16.10 11.35 -8.35
N ALA A 256 -15.02 11.09 -9.09
CA ALA A 256 -14.97 11.29 -10.52
C ALA A 256 -13.80 10.52 -11.16
N ASP A 257 -13.96 10.19 -12.44
CA ASP A 257 -12.84 9.76 -13.27
C ASP A 257 -11.96 10.99 -13.59
N ALA A 258 -10.68 10.92 -13.23
CA ALA A 258 -9.72 11.99 -13.45
C ALA A 258 -9.47 12.28 -14.95
N ALA A 259 -9.74 11.35 -15.85
CA ALA A 259 -9.72 11.60 -17.30
C ALA A 259 -10.73 12.68 -17.72
N GLY A 260 -11.80 12.89 -16.93
CA GLY A 260 -12.81 13.93 -17.15
C GLY A 260 -12.47 15.31 -16.56
N LEU A 261 -11.32 15.53 -15.96
CA LEU A 261 -10.93 16.81 -15.33
C LEU A 261 -10.94 17.98 -16.34
N ALA A 262 -10.55 17.73 -17.57
CA ALA A 262 -10.46 18.74 -18.63
C ALA A 262 -11.81 19.38 -19.03
N GLY A 263 -12.95 18.78 -18.71
CA GLY A 263 -14.29 19.25 -19.07
C GLY A 263 -15.03 19.99 -17.94
N GLY A 264 -14.41 20.17 -16.79
CA GLY A 264 -15.02 20.79 -15.61
C GLY A 264 -15.12 22.34 -15.72
N PRO A 265 -15.95 22.98 -14.87
CA PRO A 265 -16.25 24.42 -14.94
C PRO A 265 -15.09 25.33 -14.53
N ALA A 266 -13.90 24.82 -14.33
CA ALA A 266 -12.78 25.64 -13.92
C ALA A 266 -11.58 25.46 -14.84
N SER A 267 -11.27 26.45 -15.57
CA SER A 267 -9.96 27.07 -15.74
C SER A 267 -9.21 27.32 -14.39
N ALA A 268 -9.42 26.51 -13.39
CA ALA A 268 -8.76 26.62 -12.10
C ALA A 268 -7.45 25.89 -12.19
N ALA A 269 -6.43 26.63 -12.57
CA ALA A 269 -5.09 26.10 -12.64
C ALA A 269 -4.61 25.63 -11.28
N TYR A 270 -4.24 24.35 -11.15
CA TYR A 270 -3.56 23.82 -9.96
C TYR A 270 -2.07 24.13 -10.04
N ASP A 271 -1.52 24.56 -8.93
CA ASP A 271 -0.08 24.82 -8.80
C ASP A 271 0.71 23.53 -8.74
N VAL A 272 0.15 22.52 -8.06
CA VAL A 272 0.72 21.18 -7.94
C VAL A 272 -0.41 20.15 -8.03
N ALA A 273 -0.16 19.09 -8.78
CA ALA A 273 -0.97 17.88 -8.74
C ALA A 273 -0.13 16.73 -8.18
N PHE A 274 -0.79 15.81 -7.50
CA PHE A 274 -0.20 14.56 -7.01
C PHE A 274 -0.96 13.36 -7.56
N ALA A 275 -0.24 12.26 -7.73
CA ALA A 275 -0.77 10.93 -8.00
C ALA A 275 0.11 9.94 -7.23
N PHE A 276 -0.41 9.42 -6.12
CA PHE A 276 0.31 8.52 -5.23
C PHE A 276 -0.15 7.08 -5.46
N GLU A 277 0.74 6.21 -5.94
CA GLU A 277 0.51 4.77 -6.16
C GLU A 277 -0.80 4.47 -6.93
N CYS A 278 -1.11 5.23 -7.95
CA CYS A 278 -2.35 5.02 -8.69
C CYS A 278 -2.17 5.02 -10.22
N VAL A 279 -1.07 5.56 -10.76
CA VAL A 279 -0.88 5.66 -12.22
C VAL A 279 -0.75 4.28 -12.87
N HIS A 280 -0.10 3.36 -12.20
CA HIS A 280 0.10 1.99 -12.69
C HIS A 280 -1.17 1.12 -12.66
N ASP A 281 -2.18 1.51 -11.87
CA ASP A 281 -3.48 0.84 -11.78
C ASP A 281 -4.48 1.31 -12.84
N MET A 282 -4.27 2.52 -13.38
CA MET A 282 -5.20 3.12 -14.32
C MET A 282 -5.26 2.34 -15.64
N ALA A 283 -6.47 2.06 -16.12
CA ALA A 283 -6.63 1.48 -17.46
C ALA A 283 -6.10 2.42 -18.54
N GLN A 284 -6.34 3.73 -18.41
CA GLN A 284 -5.96 4.76 -19.39
C GLN A 284 -5.08 5.87 -18.76
N PRO A 285 -3.86 5.57 -18.30
CA PRO A 285 -3.01 6.53 -17.61
C PRO A 285 -2.70 7.77 -18.44
N VAL A 286 -2.52 7.61 -19.75
CA VAL A 286 -2.24 8.76 -20.66
C VAL A 286 -3.41 9.72 -20.72
N SER A 287 -4.65 9.25 -20.74
CA SER A 287 -5.84 10.10 -20.71
C SER A 287 -5.92 10.90 -19.42
N VAL A 288 -5.66 10.26 -18.29
CA VAL A 288 -5.63 10.93 -16.98
C VAL A 288 -4.49 11.93 -16.88
N LEU A 289 -3.28 11.57 -17.29
CA LEU A 289 -2.13 12.48 -17.30
C LEU A 289 -2.36 13.68 -18.23
N THR A 290 -3.00 13.49 -19.39
CA THR A 290 -3.39 14.59 -20.31
C THR A 290 -4.40 15.52 -19.64
N ALA A 291 -5.39 14.97 -18.95
CA ALA A 291 -6.38 15.76 -18.24
C ALA A 291 -5.74 16.56 -17.09
N ILE A 292 -4.85 15.94 -16.31
CA ILE A 292 -4.07 16.65 -15.28
C ILE A 292 -3.24 17.78 -15.89
N HIS A 293 -2.51 17.51 -16.99
CA HIS A 293 -1.71 18.51 -17.67
C HIS A 293 -2.55 19.73 -18.08
N SER A 294 -3.77 19.52 -18.56
CA SER A 294 -4.68 20.58 -19.01
C SER A 294 -5.21 21.48 -17.89
N VAL A 295 -5.21 21.01 -16.63
CA VAL A 295 -5.69 21.75 -15.47
C VAL A 295 -4.56 22.31 -14.60
N LEU A 296 -3.32 21.99 -14.89
CA LEU A 296 -2.16 22.60 -14.24
C LEU A 296 -1.99 24.07 -14.68
N ALA A 297 -1.49 24.90 -13.76
CA ALA A 297 -0.98 26.23 -14.08
C ALA A 297 0.17 26.12 -15.11
N PRO A 298 0.46 27.20 -15.87
CA PRO A 298 1.53 27.17 -16.88
C PRO A 298 2.91 26.74 -16.34
N ASP A 299 3.16 26.98 -15.07
CA ASP A 299 4.36 26.55 -14.33
C ASP A 299 4.07 25.45 -13.31
N GLY A 300 2.88 24.85 -13.36
CA GLY A 300 2.45 23.79 -12.47
C GLY A 300 3.26 22.50 -12.66
N VAL A 301 3.25 21.64 -11.65
CA VAL A 301 3.97 20.37 -11.67
C VAL A 301 3.05 19.23 -11.22
N LEU A 302 3.13 18.10 -11.91
CA LEU A 302 2.57 16.84 -11.42
C LEU A 302 3.68 16.06 -10.72
N VAL A 303 3.42 15.64 -9.48
CA VAL A 303 4.28 14.74 -8.72
C VAL A 303 3.63 13.36 -8.69
N VAL A 304 4.30 12.38 -9.23
CA VAL A 304 3.91 10.96 -9.16
C VAL A 304 4.78 10.26 -8.13
N MET A 305 4.18 9.57 -7.18
CA MET A 305 4.86 8.60 -6.32
C MET A 305 4.44 7.20 -6.77
N ASP A 306 5.41 6.35 -7.00
CA ASP A 306 5.16 4.97 -7.43
C ASP A 306 6.28 4.06 -6.92
N GLU A 307 6.15 2.75 -7.06
CA GLU A 307 7.08 1.77 -6.53
C GLU A 307 8.51 1.98 -7.05
N ALA A 308 9.48 1.88 -6.14
CA ALA A 308 10.89 2.06 -6.45
C ALA A 308 11.51 0.81 -7.10
N VAL A 309 10.84 0.27 -8.12
CA VAL A 309 11.33 -0.89 -8.89
C VAL A 309 12.59 -0.56 -9.70
N ALA A 310 13.35 -1.60 -10.08
CA ALA A 310 14.55 -1.43 -10.89
C ALA A 310 14.24 -0.82 -12.27
N GLU A 311 15.22 -0.15 -12.87
CA GLU A 311 15.05 0.49 -14.20
C GLU A 311 14.85 -0.56 -15.32
N GLU A 312 15.43 -1.76 -15.15
CA GLU A 312 15.37 -2.85 -16.12
C GLU A 312 14.94 -4.15 -15.44
N PHE A 313 14.36 -5.05 -16.22
CA PHE A 313 14.05 -6.41 -15.77
C PHE A 313 15.31 -7.21 -15.44
N THR A 314 15.36 -7.77 -14.24
CA THR A 314 16.41 -8.70 -13.80
C THR A 314 15.78 -9.99 -13.26
N ALA A 315 16.42 -11.12 -13.53
CA ALA A 315 16.01 -12.41 -12.99
C ALA A 315 17.25 -13.23 -12.56
N PRO A 316 17.28 -13.72 -11.31
CA PRO A 316 16.29 -13.51 -10.26
C PRO A 316 16.25 -12.03 -9.81
N GLY A 317 15.05 -11.55 -9.44
CA GLY A 317 14.86 -10.23 -8.86
C GLY A 317 15.06 -10.24 -7.34
N ASP A 318 15.21 -9.04 -6.76
CA ASP A 318 15.25 -8.84 -5.32
C ASP A 318 13.84 -8.98 -4.67
N ASP A 319 13.75 -8.81 -3.36
CA ASP A 319 12.50 -8.99 -2.64
C ASP A 319 11.47 -7.90 -2.98
N VAL A 320 11.90 -6.68 -3.32
CA VAL A 320 11.00 -5.60 -3.77
C VAL A 320 10.39 -5.97 -5.12
N GLU A 321 11.21 -6.32 -6.11
CA GLU A 321 10.71 -6.77 -7.43
C GLU A 321 9.75 -7.96 -7.29
N ARG A 322 10.08 -8.93 -6.44
CA ARG A 322 9.25 -10.11 -6.20
C ARG A 322 7.88 -9.73 -5.60
N LEU A 323 7.88 -8.83 -4.60
CA LEU A 323 6.65 -8.35 -3.96
C LEU A 323 5.78 -7.58 -4.97
N MET A 324 6.38 -6.64 -5.71
CA MET A 324 5.66 -5.80 -6.68
C MET A 324 5.11 -6.62 -7.86
N TYR A 325 5.85 -7.62 -8.36
CA TYR A 325 5.27 -8.58 -9.31
C TYR A 325 4.14 -9.41 -8.70
N GLY A 326 4.21 -9.72 -7.40
CA GLY A 326 3.13 -10.38 -6.68
C GLY A 326 1.86 -9.52 -6.65
N PHE A 327 1.96 -8.25 -6.27
CA PHE A 327 0.82 -7.32 -6.31
C PHE A 327 0.32 -7.14 -7.75
N SER A 328 1.22 -6.99 -8.71
CA SER A 328 0.84 -6.90 -10.12
C SER A 328 0.02 -8.09 -10.59
N LEU A 329 0.41 -9.33 -10.24
CA LEU A 329 -0.31 -10.54 -10.63
C LEU A 329 -1.73 -10.61 -10.08
N PHE A 330 -1.95 -10.16 -8.85
CA PHE A 330 -3.19 -10.43 -8.12
C PHE A 330 -4.10 -9.21 -7.95
N VAL A 331 -3.55 -7.98 -8.08
CA VAL A 331 -4.25 -6.74 -7.79
C VAL A 331 -4.17 -5.77 -8.97
N CYS A 332 -3.04 -5.11 -9.18
CA CYS A 332 -2.94 -3.93 -10.02
C CYS A 332 -3.11 -4.21 -11.52
N LEU A 333 -2.47 -5.26 -12.07
CA LEU A 333 -2.69 -5.61 -13.47
C LEU A 333 -4.12 -6.10 -13.76
N PRO A 334 -4.74 -6.97 -12.93
CA PRO A 334 -6.15 -7.30 -13.07
C PRO A 334 -7.08 -6.09 -12.96
N ASP A 335 -6.82 -5.14 -12.06
CA ASP A 335 -7.64 -3.94 -11.95
C ASP A 335 -7.51 -3.06 -13.19
N GLY A 336 -6.30 -2.70 -13.58
CA GLY A 336 -6.06 -1.92 -14.80
C GLY A 336 -6.63 -2.54 -16.06
N ARG A 337 -6.78 -3.87 -16.10
CA ARG A 337 -7.41 -4.62 -17.21
C ARG A 337 -8.90 -4.87 -17.04
N SER A 338 -9.50 -4.40 -15.97
CA SER A 338 -10.95 -4.54 -15.74
C SER A 338 -11.81 -3.67 -16.67
N SER A 339 -11.18 -2.70 -17.36
CA SER A 339 -11.81 -1.79 -18.32
C SER A 339 -11.07 -1.80 -19.66
N ASP A 340 -11.80 -1.60 -20.76
CA ASP A 340 -11.25 -1.47 -22.12
C ASP A 340 -11.53 -0.07 -22.68
N PRO A 341 -10.56 0.54 -23.39
CA PRO A 341 -9.17 0.08 -23.60
C PRO A 341 -8.30 0.22 -22.36
N SER A 342 -7.21 -0.57 -22.27
CA SER A 342 -6.26 -0.54 -21.16
C SER A 342 -4.82 -0.60 -21.69
N GLU A 343 -3.93 0.20 -21.08
CA GLU A 343 -2.47 0.09 -21.28
C GLU A 343 -1.89 -1.13 -20.56
N ALA A 344 -2.63 -1.74 -19.63
CA ALA A 344 -2.26 -2.95 -18.90
C ALA A 344 -0.89 -2.84 -18.19
N THR A 345 -0.66 -1.75 -17.46
CA THR A 345 0.63 -1.41 -16.85
C THR A 345 0.99 -2.39 -15.72
N GLY A 346 0.22 -2.40 -14.64
CA GLY A 346 0.48 -3.17 -13.42
C GLY A 346 1.56 -2.55 -12.55
N THR A 347 1.71 -3.05 -11.33
CA THR A 347 2.53 -2.47 -10.25
C THR A 347 4.00 -2.23 -10.63
N VAL A 348 4.58 -3.07 -11.50
CA VAL A 348 5.97 -2.91 -11.94
C VAL A 348 6.06 -1.88 -13.07
N MET A 349 5.58 -0.66 -12.79
CA MET A 349 5.70 0.47 -13.72
C MET A 349 7.11 1.05 -13.65
N ARG A 350 7.96 0.70 -14.62
CA ARG A 350 9.31 1.25 -14.68
C ARG A 350 9.31 2.71 -15.08
N ARG A 351 10.33 3.45 -14.66
CA ARG A 351 10.49 4.86 -15.01
C ARG A 351 10.32 5.13 -16.51
N SER A 352 10.89 4.29 -17.37
CA SER A 352 10.78 4.43 -18.82
C SER A 352 9.33 4.34 -19.32
N THR A 353 8.49 3.53 -18.67
CA THR A 353 7.04 3.43 -18.94
C THR A 353 6.34 4.72 -18.56
N LEU A 354 6.57 5.22 -17.34
CA LEU A 354 6.02 6.50 -16.88
C LEU A 354 6.46 7.65 -17.78
N GLU A 355 7.73 7.72 -18.19
CA GLU A 355 8.24 8.71 -19.15
C GLU A 355 7.52 8.63 -20.50
N GLY A 356 7.23 7.41 -20.99
CA GLY A 356 6.47 7.21 -22.21
C GLY A 356 5.05 7.77 -22.10
N TYR A 357 4.37 7.54 -21.00
CA TYR A 357 3.05 8.09 -20.70
C TYR A 357 3.08 9.61 -20.56
N ALA A 358 4.05 10.14 -19.82
CA ALA A 358 4.23 11.56 -19.61
C ALA A 358 4.38 12.31 -20.95
N ARG A 359 5.24 11.84 -21.85
CA ARG A 359 5.44 12.46 -23.18
C ARG A 359 4.18 12.40 -24.04
N ARG A 360 3.45 11.28 -24.04
CA ARG A 360 2.16 11.13 -24.74
C ARG A 360 1.10 12.08 -24.19
N ALA A 361 1.18 12.42 -22.91
CA ALA A 361 0.27 13.33 -22.23
C ALA A 361 0.64 14.82 -22.34
N GLY A 362 1.79 15.14 -22.95
CA GLY A 362 2.23 16.53 -23.16
C GLY A 362 3.30 17.02 -22.18
N PHE A 363 3.72 16.19 -21.21
CA PHE A 363 4.85 16.53 -20.33
C PHE A 363 6.20 16.27 -21.00
N GLY A 364 7.25 16.97 -20.54
CA GLY A 364 8.61 16.84 -21.08
C GLY A 364 9.31 15.52 -20.69
N GLY A 365 8.89 14.90 -19.61
CA GLY A 365 9.45 13.64 -19.09
C GLY A 365 9.14 13.42 -17.61
N ALA A 366 9.84 12.47 -16.98
CA ALA A 366 9.74 12.16 -15.56
C ALA A 366 11.10 12.27 -14.88
N GLU A 367 11.28 13.30 -14.05
CA GLU A 367 12.49 13.56 -13.29
C GLU A 367 12.35 12.93 -11.89
N VAL A 368 13.34 12.14 -11.45
CA VAL A 368 13.36 11.59 -10.09
C VAL A 368 13.63 12.73 -9.10
N LEU A 369 12.76 12.87 -8.09
CA LEU A 369 12.90 13.88 -7.05
C LEU A 369 13.81 13.40 -5.90
N PRO A 370 14.65 14.25 -5.32
CA PRO A 370 15.54 13.91 -4.21
C PRO A 370 14.80 13.97 -2.86
N THR A 371 13.74 13.19 -2.70
CA THR A 371 12.87 13.18 -1.51
C THR A 371 13.46 12.44 -0.30
N GLY A 372 14.64 11.82 -0.45
CA GLY A 372 15.24 10.97 0.56
C GLY A 372 14.60 9.59 0.63
N ASP A 373 14.79 8.91 1.77
CA ASP A 373 14.21 7.60 2.00
C ASP A 373 12.71 7.69 2.30
N PHE A 374 11.92 7.07 1.44
CA PHE A 374 10.48 6.97 1.57
C PHE A 374 10.03 5.50 1.38
N GLY A 375 10.71 4.56 2.02
CA GLY A 375 10.37 3.13 1.99
C GLY A 375 10.46 2.51 0.60
N LEU A 376 9.38 1.96 0.12
CA LEU A 376 9.33 1.23 -1.15
C LEU A 376 9.01 2.14 -2.35
N TRP A 377 8.94 3.47 -2.17
CA TRP A 377 8.44 4.38 -3.19
C TRP A 377 9.49 5.38 -3.69
N ARG A 378 9.28 5.84 -4.90
CA ARG A 378 10.07 6.86 -5.59
C ARG A 378 9.17 7.96 -6.12
N PHE A 379 9.62 9.20 -5.99
CA PHE A 379 8.90 10.37 -6.46
C PHE A 379 9.44 10.85 -7.80
N TYR A 380 8.54 11.26 -8.67
CA TYR A 380 8.86 11.80 -9.99
C TYR A 380 8.15 13.14 -10.19
N ALA A 381 8.82 14.14 -10.78
CA ALA A 381 8.19 15.35 -11.27
C ALA A 381 7.96 15.24 -12.77
N LEU A 382 6.75 15.53 -13.20
CA LEU A 382 6.35 15.70 -14.61
C LEU A 382 6.06 17.17 -14.84
N ARG A 383 6.77 17.78 -15.84
CA ARG A 383 6.66 19.19 -16.19
C ARG A 383 6.43 19.37 -17.69
#